data_64667c7d6dcd134453714f82bb1309c0
#
_entry.id   64667c7d6dcd134453714f82bb1309c0
#
_cell.length_a   1.000
_cell.length_b   1.000
_cell.length_c   1.000
_cell.angle_alpha   90.00
_cell.angle_beta   90.00
_cell.angle_gamma   90.00
#
_symmetry.space_group_name_H-M   'P 1'
#
loop_
_entity.id
_entity.type
_entity.pdbx_description
1 polymer ?
#
loop_
_entity_poly.entity_id
_entity_poly.type
_entity_poly.pdbx_seq_one_letter_code
_entity_poly.pdbx_strand_id
1 'polypeptide(L)'
;MEYEAERAEFRQAFEAAGIGRRVKRGDCWWPVRLGRSYYNAMDRLVVEVFRTEDLDIEHNFEYGKPVCFFSQTDGAVQLLPWTATVSYAEDERMVIVLPNEGVLSQLGSIERLGVGLGFDESTYRLMFQALDAVMTAREGRLAHLRDICHGGVRAQRSAAPAVPVSLPWLNAAQQEAVREVLRARDVMVVHGPPGTGKTTTLVEAVCEVLRREPQVMVCAQSNTAVDWISSQLADRGIGVLRIGNPTRVTESMLAHTYEHRFSAHPDYPALWSIRRNIRQLYSTPRKSRSRDFHQKVARLRERADELELRIRHSLFDNARVIASTLAGAAHPLLGGQHYHTLFIDEAAQALEAASWIAIQKADRVVFAGDHRQLPPTVKSRAAQTGGLAESL
;
A
#
# COMPACT_ATOMS: atom_id res chain seq x y z
N MET A 1 5.68 21.48 -2.79
CA MET A 1 7.13 21.66 -2.55
C MET A 1 7.87 20.32 -2.51
N GLU A 2 7.63 19.42 -1.53
CA GLU A 2 8.34 18.11 -1.46
C GLU A 2 8.07 17.24 -2.68
N TYR A 3 6.81 17.02 -3.04
CA TYR A 3 6.41 16.30 -4.24
C TYR A 3 7.08 16.84 -5.52
N GLU A 4 7.11 18.14 -5.68
CA GLU A 4 7.74 18.78 -6.84
C GLU A 4 9.26 18.64 -6.82
N ALA A 5 9.89 18.70 -5.65
CA ALA A 5 11.32 18.50 -5.49
C ALA A 5 11.72 17.06 -5.84
N GLU A 6 11.02 16.07 -5.29
CA GLU A 6 11.28 14.66 -5.62
C GLU A 6 11.03 14.34 -7.10
N ARG A 7 9.96 14.89 -7.67
CA ARG A 7 9.65 14.73 -9.10
C ARG A 7 10.70 15.37 -9.99
N ALA A 8 11.21 16.55 -9.62
CA ALA A 8 12.27 17.22 -10.35
C ALA A 8 13.60 16.47 -10.24
N GLU A 9 13.96 16.00 -9.04
CA GLU A 9 15.14 15.16 -8.81
C GLU A 9 15.07 13.86 -9.62
N PHE A 10 13.91 13.20 -9.62
CA PHE A 10 13.70 12.00 -10.44
C PHE A 10 13.92 12.27 -11.93
N ARG A 11 13.36 13.36 -12.47
CA ARG A 11 13.55 13.74 -13.87
C ARG A 11 15.00 14.02 -14.19
N GLN A 12 15.67 14.82 -13.36
CA GLN A 12 17.07 15.15 -13.52
C GLN A 12 17.96 13.89 -13.44
N ALA A 13 17.71 13.01 -12.48
CA ALA A 13 18.42 11.74 -12.35
C ALA A 13 18.14 10.81 -13.54
N PHE A 14 16.90 10.82 -14.07
CA PHE A 14 16.53 10.05 -15.24
C PHE A 14 17.29 10.49 -16.49
N GLU A 15 17.38 11.78 -16.72
CA GLU A 15 18.07 12.39 -17.87
C GLU A 15 19.59 12.27 -17.75
N ALA A 16 20.15 12.47 -16.55
CA ALA A 16 21.59 12.46 -16.31
C ALA A 16 22.22 11.05 -16.31
N ALA A 17 21.47 10.02 -15.91
CA ALA A 17 22.04 8.68 -15.66
C ALA A 17 22.47 7.92 -16.92
N GLY A 18 22.11 8.36 -18.10
CA GLY A 18 22.34 7.65 -19.38
C GLY A 18 21.61 6.31 -19.48
N ILE A 19 21.04 6.02 -20.63
CA ILE A 19 20.19 4.82 -20.84
C ILE A 19 20.96 3.53 -20.51
N GLY A 20 22.21 3.40 -20.99
CA GLY A 20 22.98 2.16 -20.80
C GLY A 20 23.26 1.79 -19.34
N ARG A 21 23.41 2.76 -18.42
CA ARG A 21 23.55 2.47 -16.99
C ARG A 21 22.24 1.99 -16.38
N ARG A 22 21.12 2.52 -16.83
CA ARG A 22 19.77 2.15 -16.33
C ARG A 22 19.37 0.77 -16.83
N VAL A 23 19.70 0.44 -18.08
CA VAL A 23 19.52 -0.92 -18.63
C VAL A 23 20.32 -1.93 -17.81
N LYS A 24 21.60 -1.65 -17.54
CA LYS A 24 22.45 -2.52 -16.71
C LYS A 24 21.98 -2.70 -15.26
N ARG A 25 21.23 -1.73 -14.73
CA ARG A 25 20.60 -1.82 -13.40
C ARG A 25 19.25 -2.56 -13.42
N GLY A 26 18.72 -2.89 -14.58
CA GLY A 26 17.40 -3.47 -14.72
C GLY A 26 16.24 -2.47 -14.59
N ASP A 27 16.51 -1.17 -14.52
CA ASP A 27 15.49 -0.12 -14.31
C ASP A 27 14.90 0.42 -15.63
N CYS A 28 15.39 -0.09 -16.75
CA CYS A 28 15.05 0.42 -18.09
C CYS A 28 15.16 -0.68 -19.14
N TRP A 29 14.22 -0.71 -20.08
CA TRP A 29 14.30 -1.48 -21.33
C TRP A 29 14.45 -0.51 -22.49
N TRP A 30 15.48 -0.74 -23.31
CA TRP A 30 15.81 0.10 -24.44
C TRP A 30 16.61 -0.69 -25.50
N PRO A 31 16.22 -0.65 -26.78
CA PRO A 31 14.91 -0.21 -27.26
C PRO A 31 13.80 -1.23 -26.93
N VAL A 32 12.53 -0.81 -27.06
CA VAL A 32 11.40 -1.71 -26.89
C VAL A 32 10.53 -1.72 -28.13
N ARG A 33 9.84 -2.86 -28.34
CA ARG A 33 8.84 -3.03 -29.39
C ARG A 33 7.44 -3.18 -28.75
N LEU A 34 6.49 -2.43 -29.27
CA LEU A 34 5.09 -2.59 -28.87
C LEU A 34 4.49 -3.84 -29.54
N GLY A 35 3.72 -4.58 -28.77
CA GLY A 35 2.94 -5.72 -29.23
C GLY A 35 1.45 -5.41 -29.33
N ARG A 36 0.63 -6.37 -28.94
CA ARG A 36 -0.83 -6.22 -28.99
C ARG A 36 -1.29 -5.26 -27.91
N SER A 37 -2.34 -4.50 -28.24
CA SER A 37 -3.11 -3.74 -27.27
C SER A 37 -4.52 -4.35 -27.15
N TYR A 38 -5.03 -4.41 -25.91
CA TYR A 38 -6.34 -4.96 -25.62
C TYR A 38 -6.86 -4.45 -24.29
N TYR A 39 -8.16 -4.62 -24.05
CA TYR A 39 -8.74 -4.39 -22.73
C TYR A 39 -8.62 -5.65 -21.88
N ASN A 40 -8.05 -5.52 -20.68
CA ASN A 40 -7.91 -6.65 -19.75
C ASN A 40 -9.25 -6.99 -19.07
N ALA A 41 -9.25 -7.99 -18.16
CA ALA A 41 -10.45 -8.41 -17.44
C ALA A 41 -11.06 -7.32 -16.52
N MET A 42 -10.31 -6.26 -16.23
CA MET A 42 -10.76 -5.10 -15.44
C MET A 42 -11.17 -3.92 -16.35
N ASP A 43 -11.36 -4.16 -17.64
CA ASP A 43 -11.70 -3.15 -18.64
C ASP A 43 -10.69 -2.00 -18.73
N ARG A 44 -9.41 -2.29 -18.47
CA ARG A 44 -8.31 -1.34 -18.61
C ARG A 44 -7.56 -1.60 -19.90
N LEU A 45 -7.26 -0.53 -20.64
CA LEU A 45 -6.43 -0.61 -21.82
C LEU A 45 -5.00 -1.02 -21.44
N VAL A 46 -4.51 -2.08 -22.05
CA VAL A 46 -3.14 -2.57 -21.85
C VAL A 46 -2.42 -2.70 -23.16
N VAL A 47 -1.10 -2.59 -23.14
CA VAL A 47 -0.21 -2.84 -24.26
C VAL A 47 0.88 -3.82 -23.85
N GLU A 48 1.19 -4.76 -24.72
CA GLU A 48 2.38 -5.61 -24.59
C GLU A 48 3.61 -4.83 -25.03
N VAL A 49 4.66 -4.89 -24.24
CA VAL A 49 5.96 -4.28 -24.53
C VAL A 49 6.99 -5.38 -24.51
N PHE A 50 7.76 -5.51 -25.59
CA PHE A 50 8.80 -6.50 -25.73
C PHE A 50 10.17 -5.84 -25.66
N ARG A 51 11.04 -6.44 -24.87
CA ARG A 51 12.46 -6.15 -24.82
C ARG A 51 13.11 -6.72 -26.08
N THR A 52 13.97 -5.95 -26.73
CA THR A 52 14.60 -6.35 -27.99
C THR A 52 16.10 -6.58 -27.89
N GLU A 53 16.73 -6.03 -26.85
CA GLU A 53 18.16 -6.13 -26.59
C GLU A 53 18.41 -6.42 -25.10
N ASP A 54 19.63 -6.80 -24.74
CA ASP A 54 20.07 -7.04 -23.33
C ASP A 54 19.19 -8.05 -22.57
N LEU A 55 18.79 -9.16 -23.20
CA LEU A 55 17.83 -10.14 -22.68
C LEU A 55 18.34 -10.91 -21.46
N ASP A 56 19.65 -10.93 -21.24
CA ASP A 56 20.36 -11.60 -20.16
C ASP A 56 20.44 -10.78 -18.85
N ILE A 57 20.01 -9.51 -18.89
CA ILE A 57 20.04 -8.66 -17.72
C ILE A 57 18.74 -8.82 -16.93
N GLU A 58 18.81 -9.17 -15.64
CA GLU A 58 17.65 -9.14 -14.74
C GLU A 58 17.05 -7.74 -14.65
N HIS A 59 15.73 -7.65 -14.50
CA HIS A 59 15.02 -6.38 -14.44
C HIS A 59 14.22 -6.20 -13.15
N ASN A 60 13.98 -4.93 -12.81
CA ASN A 60 13.28 -4.53 -11.58
C ASN A 60 11.78 -4.18 -11.80
N PHE A 61 11.24 -4.51 -12.98
CA PHE A 61 9.83 -4.28 -13.26
C PHE A 61 8.98 -5.36 -12.59
N GLU A 62 8.02 -4.91 -11.76
CA GLU A 62 7.11 -5.76 -11.01
C GLU A 62 5.68 -5.27 -11.16
N TYR A 63 4.72 -6.14 -10.89
CA TYR A 63 3.30 -5.79 -10.86
C TYR A 63 3.05 -4.56 -9.98
N GLY A 64 2.29 -3.62 -10.52
CA GLY A 64 1.89 -2.39 -9.81
C GLY A 64 2.94 -1.28 -9.77
N LYS A 65 4.17 -1.52 -10.25
CA LYS A 65 5.17 -0.44 -10.33
C LYS A 65 4.80 0.57 -11.43
N PRO A 66 4.97 1.87 -11.16
CA PRO A 66 4.81 2.89 -12.17
C PRO A 66 5.96 2.81 -13.17
N VAL A 67 5.64 3.06 -14.43
CA VAL A 67 6.61 3.15 -15.52
C VAL A 67 6.40 4.43 -16.31
N CYS A 68 7.47 4.96 -16.85
CA CYS A 68 7.47 6.06 -17.80
C CYS A 68 8.02 5.60 -19.13
N PHE A 69 7.41 6.07 -20.21
CA PHE A 69 7.95 5.90 -21.54
C PHE A 69 8.84 7.09 -21.88
N PHE A 70 9.84 6.85 -22.72
CA PHE A 70 10.74 7.88 -23.21
C PHE A 70 11.15 7.60 -24.64
N SER A 71 11.54 8.65 -25.34
CA SER A 71 12.16 8.57 -26.65
C SER A 71 13.60 9.05 -26.55
N GLN A 72 14.44 8.65 -27.51
CA GLN A 72 15.77 9.19 -27.68
C GLN A 72 15.90 9.79 -29.08
N THR A 73 16.21 11.08 -29.14
CA THR A 73 16.47 11.80 -30.37
C THR A 73 17.78 12.54 -30.21
N ASP A 74 18.68 12.39 -31.17
CA ASP A 74 20.01 13.05 -31.21
C ASP A 74 20.85 12.89 -29.90
N GLY A 75 20.72 11.74 -29.24
CA GLY A 75 21.41 11.44 -27.98
C GLY A 75 20.74 11.98 -26.73
N ALA A 76 19.74 12.84 -26.86
CA ALA A 76 18.96 13.34 -25.74
C ALA A 76 17.79 12.41 -25.40
N VAL A 77 17.57 12.15 -24.12
CA VAL A 77 16.44 11.37 -23.60
C VAL A 77 15.29 12.32 -23.29
N GLN A 78 14.14 12.07 -23.90
CA GLN A 78 12.93 12.83 -23.62
C GLN A 78 11.89 11.95 -22.95
N LEU A 79 11.56 12.26 -21.68
CA LEU A 79 10.47 11.62 -20.97
C LEU A 79 9.13 12.04 -21.55
N LEU A 80 8.25 11.06 -21.75
CA LEU A 80 6.87 11.33 -22.15
C LEU A 80 6.05 11.81 -20.93
N PRO A 81 5.03 12.65 -21.12
CA PRO A 81 4.39 13.40 -20.02
C PRO A 81 3.45 12.57 -19.14
N TRP A 82 3.25 11.30 -19.45
CA TRP A 82 2.32 10.42 -18.72
C TRP A 82 3.04 9.22 -18.13
N THR A 83 2.51 8.74 -17.03
CA THR A 83 2.93 7.51 -16.35
C THR A 83 1.93 6.39 -16.64
N ALA A 84 2.44 5.16 -16.67
CA ALA A 84 1.66 3.95 -16.83
C ALA A 84 2.02 2.97 -15.70
N THR A 85 1.37 1.82 -15.64
CA THR A 85 1.59 0.87 -14.53
C THR A 85 1.82 -0.52 -15.10
N VAL A 86 2.78 -1.24 -14.54
CA VAL A 86 3.05 -2.64 -14.89
C VAL A 86 1.88 -3.51 -14.41
N SER A 87 1.25 -4.22 -15.34
CA SER A 87 0.22 -5.23 -15.05
C SER A 87 0.81 -6.63 -14.98
N TYR A 88 1.90 -6.87 -15.66
CA TYR A 88 2.60 -8.15 -15.70
C TYR A 88 3.99 -7.95 -16.29
N ALA A 89 4.98 -8.67 -15.80
CA ALA A 89 6.34 -8.64 -16.34
C ALA A 89 6.94 -10.05 -16.32
N GLU A 90 7.57 -10.43 -17.42
CA GLU A 90 8.44 -11.59 -17.62
C GLU A 90 9.77 -11.08 -18.18
N ASP A 91 10.76 -11.92 -18.31
CA ASP A 91 12.12 -11.55 -18.72
C ASP A 91 12.18 -10.73 -20.01
N GLU A 92 11.33 -11.04 -20.98
CA GLU A 92 11.32 -10.41 -22.31
C GLU A 92 10.04 -9.63 -22.64
N ARG A 93 8.97 -9.83 -21.85
CA ARG A 93 7.64 -9.28 -22.12
C ARG A 93 7.03 -8.62 -20.91
N MET A 94 6.55 -7.42 -21.09
CA MET A 94 5.81 -6.68 -20.07
C MET A 94 4.44 -6.29 -20.61
N VAL A 95 3.41 -6.34 -19.76
CA VAL A 95 2.07 -5.81 -20.04
C VAL A 95 1.89 -4.56 -19.21
N ILE A 96 1.62 -3.44 -19.85
CA ILE A 96 1.51 -2.14 -19.21
C ILE A 96 0.09 -1.62 -19.38
N VAL A 97 -0.52 -1.15 -18.29
CA VAL A 97 -1.80 -0.44 -18.29
C VAL A 97 -1.56 0.99 -18.72
N LEU A 98 -2.24 1.41 -19.78
CA LEU A 98 -2.18 2.77 -20.31
C LEU A 98 -3.33 3.63 -19.76
N PRO A 99 -3.13 4.95 -19.62
CA PRO A 99 -4.18 5.86 -19.17
C PRO A 99 -5.38 5.96 -20.12
N ASN A 100 -5.13 5.96 -21.44
CA ASN A 100 -6.17 6.09 -22.48
C ASN A 100 -5.64 5.69 -23.87
N GLU A 101 -6.55 5.65 -24.87
CA GLU A 101 -6.23 5.30 -26.26
C GLU A 101 -5.34 6.35 -26.97
N GLY A 102 -5.45 7.62 -26.58
CA GLY A 102 -4.59 8.68 -27.13
C GLY A 102 -3.12 8.43 -26.86
N VAL A 103 -2.80 7.91 -25.69
CA VAL A 103 -1.42 7.50 -25.33
C VAL A 103 -0.93 6.36 -26.23
N LEU A 104 -1.77 5.38 -26.52
CA LEU A 104 -1.40 4.27 -27.40
C LEU A 104 -1.06 4.77 -28.81
N SER A 105 -1.84 5.69 -29.35
CA SER A 105 -1.59 6.29 -30.66
C SER A 105 -0.28 7.07 -30.69
N GLN A 106 0.04 7.81 -29.63
CA GLN A 106 1.31 8.55 -29.51
C GLN A 106 2.51 7.58 -29.43
N LEU A 107 2.40 6.50 -28.63
CA LEU A 107 3.45 5.49 -28.54
C LEU A 107 3.77 4.85 -29.89
N GLY A 108 2.74 4.57 -30.69
CA GLY A 108 2.89 3.97 -32.02
C GLY A 108 3.61 4.86 -33.04
N SER A 109 3.71 6.18 -32.81
CA SER A 109 4.40 7.13 -33.68
C SER A 109 5.88 7.33 -33.36
N ILE A 110 6.40 6.72 -32.28
CA ILE A 110 7.77 6.91 -31.81
C ILE A 110 8.66 5.79 -32.33
N GLU A 111 9.65 6.12 -33.14
CA GLU A 111 10.57 5.13 -33.75
C GLU A 111 11.53 4.48 -32.74
N ARG A 112 12.02 5.25 -31.77
CA ARG A 112 12.95 4.77 -30.73
C ARG A 112 12.31 4.95 -29.34
N LEU A 113 11.54 3.97 -28.96
CA LEU A 113 10.81 3.95 -27.71
C LEU A 113 11.58 3.17 -26.64
N GLY A 114 11.58 3.68 -25.42
CA GLY A 114 12.03 2.98 -24.23
C GLY A 114 11.01 3.05 -23.12
N VAL A 115 11.15 2.15 -22.15
CA VAL A 115 10.36 2.13 -20.92
C VAL A 115 11.29 2.03 -19.72
N GLY A 116 11.06 2.83 -18.71
CA GLY A 116 11.82 2.82 -17.47
C GLY A 116 10.92 2.88 -16.26
N LEU A 117 11.44 2.52 -15.10
CA LEU A 117 10.73 2.73 -13.85
C LEU A 117 10.38 4.20 -13.69
N GLY A 118 9.14 4.48 -13.40
CA GLY A 118 8.59 5.82 -13.24
C GLY A 118 8.62 6.32 -11.80
N PHE A 119 8.35 7.61 -11.64
CA PHE A 119 8.17 8.20 -10.32
C PHE A 119 6.84 7.72 -9.71
N ASP A 120 6.86 7.24 -8.46
CA ASP A 120 5.67 6.78 -7.78
C ASP A 120 4.91 7.97 -7.14
N GLU A 121 3.96 8.50 -7.88
CA GLU A 121 3.09 9.59 -7.41
C GLU A 121 1.94 9.09 -6.52
N SER A 122 1.73 7.78 -6.43
CA SER A 122 0.55 7.19 -5.77
C SER A 122 0.49 7.56 -4.30
N THR A 123 1.62 7.47 -3.59
CA THR A 123 1.71 7.82 -2.16
C THR A 123 1.41 9.30 -1.92
N TYR A 124 1.92 10.19 -2.76
CA TYR A 124 1.62 11.62 -2.65
C TYR A 124 0.15 11.93 -2.88
N ARG A 125 -0.46 11.29 -3.87
CA ARG A 125 -1.89 11.43 -4.13
C ARG A 125 -2.72 11.01 -2.92
N LEU A 126 -2.38 9.89 -2.29
CA LEU A 126 -3.05 9.42 -1.08
C LEU A 126 -2.87 10.40 0.09
N MET A 127 -1.67 10.94 0.27
CA MET A 127 -1.40 11.96 1.28
C MET A 127 -2.21 13.24 1.06
N PHE A 128 -2.29 13.73 -0.18
CA PHE A 128 -3.10 14.91 -0.50
C PHE A 128 -4.59 14.65 -0.27
N GLN A 129 -5.10 13.49 -0.66
CA GLN A 129 -6.49 13.10 -0.39
C GLN A 129 -6.78 13.02 1.11
N ALA A 130 -5.84 12.46 1.89
CA ALA A 130 -5.97 12.37 3.33
C ALA A 130 -5.98 13.75 3.99
N LEU A 131 -5.08 14.64 3.60
CA LEU A 131 -5.03 16.02 4.10
C LEU A 131 -6.31 16.79 3.73
N ASP A 132 -6.78 16.67 2.51
CA ASP A 132 -8.03 17.33 2.09
C ASP A 132 -9.22 16.85 2.94
N ALA A 133 -9.33 15.54 3.15
CA ALA A 133 -10.38 14.98 4.00
C ALA A 133 -10.30 15.48 5.45
N VAL A 134 -9.10 15.56 6.02
CA VAL A 134 -8.87 16.05 7.39
C VAL A 134 -9.17 17.54 7.50
N MET A 135 -8.69 18.35 6.54
CA MET A 135 -8.89 19.80 6.54
C MET A 135 -10.34 20.19 6.33
N THR A 136 -11.08 19.44 5.54
CA THR A 136 -12.49 19.72 5.23
C THR A 136 -13.47 19.15 6.24
N ALA A 137 -13.03 18.20 7.08
CA ALA A 137 -13.86 17.62 8.13
C ALA A 137 -14.28 18.68 9.16
N ARG A 138 -15.59 18.96 9.26
CA ARG A 138 -16.15 19.94 10.20
C ARG A 138 -16.67 19.31 11.48
N GLU A 139 -17.08 18.05 11.40
CA GLU A 139 -17.68 17.29 12.50
C GLU A 139 -17.31 15.80 12.38
N GLY A 140 -17.66 15.02 13.38
CA GLY A 140 -17.40 13.58 13.41
C GLY A 140 -16.03 13.23 13.99
N ARG A 141 -15.72 11.93 13.92
CA ARG A 141 -14.52 11.39 14.61
C ARG A 141 -13.21 11.92 14.04
N LEU A 142 -13.13 12.05 12.73
CA LEU A 142 -11.92 12.54 12.05
C LEU A 142 -11.60 14.00 12.47
N ALA A 143 -12.61 14.87 12.48
CA ALA A 143 -12.44 16.26 12.92
C ALA A 143 -11.99 16.31 14.38
N HIS A 144 -12.59 15.49 15.26
CA HIS A 144 -12.25 15.44 16.67
C HIS A 144 -10.80 14.95 16.89
N LEU A 145 -10.37 13.91 16.20
CA LEU A 145 -8.98 13.44 16.27
C LEU A 145 -7.98 14.48 15.77
N ARG A 146 -8.30 15.18 14.66
CA ARG A 146 -7.50 16.30 14.17
C ARG A 146 -7.33 17.37 15.24
N ASP A 147 -8.44 17.80 15.85
CA ASP A 147 -8.42 18.89 16.81
C ASP A 147 -7.64 18.52 18.09
N ILE A 148 -7.60 17.22 18.45
CA ILE A 148 -6.75 16.72 19.54
C ILE A 148 -5.28 16.76 19.10
N CYS A 149 -4.94 16.23 17.95
CA CYS A 149 -3.56 16.14 17.46
C CYS A 149 -2.93 17.54 17.30
N HIS A 150 -3.72 18.53 16.90
CA HIS A 150 -3.27 19.94 16.81
C HIS A 150 -3.47 20.77 18.09
N GLY A 151 -3.79 20.13 19.21
CA GLY A 151 -3.86 20.79 20.52
C GLY A 151 -5.11 21.65 20.76
N GLY A 152 -6.08 21.64 19.84
CA GLY A 152 -7.33 22.38 19.98
C GLY A 152 -8.29 21.79 21.03
N VAL A 153 -8.22 20.48 21.22
CA VAL A 153 -9.08 19.73 22.14
C VAL A 153 -8.23 18.78 22.99
N ARG A 154 -8.61 18.59 24.25
CA ARG A 154 -7.91 17.66 25.14
C ARG A 154 -8.37 16.23 24.90
N ALA A 155 -7.43 15.29 24.73
CA ALA A 155 -7.71 13.86 24.63
C ALA A 155 -8.39 13.35 25.91
N GLN A 156 -9.40 12.51 25.76
CA GLN A 156 -10.15 11.94 26.87
C GLN A 156 -9.59 10.57 27.24
N ARG A 157 -9.77 10.23 28.51
CA ARG A 157 -9.49 8.90 29.05
C ARG A 157 -10.61 8.42 29.96
N SER A 158 -10.82 7.11 29.97
CA SER A 158 -11.78 6.47 30.87
C SER A 158 -11.23 6.36 32.30
N ALA A 159 -12.10 6.13 33.24
CA ALA A 159 -11.71 5.66 34.58
C ALA A 159 -10.90 4.35 34.48
N ALA A 160 -10.26 3.92 35.58
CA ALA A 160 -9.44 2.70 35.59
C ALA A 160 -10.16 1.53 34.90
N PRO A 161 -9.44 0.68 34.14
CA PRO A 161 -10.04 -0.51 33.56
C PRO A 161 -10.64 -1.38 34.63
N ALA A 162 -11.82 -1.96 34.37
CA ALA A 162 -12.56 -2.79 35.32
C ALA A 162 -11.80 -4.06 35.77
N VAL A 163 -10.82 -4.49 34.93
CA VAL A 163 -9.98 -5.66 35.21
C VAL A 163 -8.52 -5.19 35.34
N PRO A 164 -7.85 -5.54 36.46
CA PRO A 164 -6.44 -5.25 36.65
C PRO A 164 -5.60 -5.94 35.55
N VAL A 165 -4.71 -5.19 34.89
CA VAL A 165 -3.74 -5.73 33.94
C VAL A 165 -2.46 -6.03 34.71
N SER A 166 -2.06 -7.31 34.73
CA SER A 166 -0.81 -7.78 35.32
C SER A 166 0.01 -8.47 34.23
N LEU A 167 1.14 -7.88 33.87
CA LEU A 167 2.08 -8.37 32.85
C LEU A 167 3.47 -8.47 33.48
N PRO A 168 3.74 -9.53 34.30
CA PRO A 168 4.94 -9.61 35.13
C PRO A 168 6.25 -9.66 34.35
N TRP A 169 6.21 -9.96 33.05
CA TRP A 169 7.35 -9.92 32.13
C TRP A 169 7.69 -8.52 31.61
N LEU A 170 6.83 -7.53 31.88
CA LEU A 170 7.09 -6.13 31.58
C LEU A 170 7.59 -5.37 32.82
N ASN A 171 8.45 -4.39 32.63
CA ASN A 171 8.80 -3.49 33.72
C ASN A 171 7.63 -2.56 34.09
N ALA A 172 7.77 -1.84 35.22
CA ALA A 172 6.68 -1.00 35.74
C ALA A 172 6.23 0.09 34.76
N ALA A 173 7.17 0.73 34.04
CA ALA A 173 6.85 1.77 33.07
C ALA A 173 6.12 1.20 31.84
N GLN A 174 6.51 0.03 31.35
CA GLN A 174 5.87 -0.66 30.25
C GLN A 174 4.43 -1.11 30.65
N GLN A 175 4.27 -1.65 31.86
CA GLN A 175 2.95 -2.02 32.37
C GLN A 175 2.03 -0.79 32.47
N GLU A 176 2.56 0.34 32.94
CA GLU A 176 1.77 1.57 33.02
C GLU A 176 1.41 2.10 31.63
N ALA A 177 2.31 2.02 30.65
CA ALA A 177 2.01 2.37 29.28
C ALA A 177 0.85 1.53 28.72
N VAL A 178 0.86 0.20 28.94
CA VAL A 178 -0.26 -0.67 28.52
C VAL A 178 -1.57 -0.26 29.22
N ARG A 179 -1.54 0.03 30.52
CA ARG A 179 -2.75 0.48 31.24
C ARG A 179 -3.29 1.79 30.69
N GLU A 180 -2.42 2.75 30.38
CA GLU A 180 -2.84 4.04 29.82
C GLU A 180 -3.36 3.88 28.38
N VAL A 181 -2.80 2.97 27.57
CA VAL A 181 -3.39 2.61 26.27
C VAL A 181 -4.83 2.12 26.44
N LEU A 182 -5.10 1.29 27.43
CA LEU A 182 -6.45 0.79 27.69
C LEU A 182 -7.43 1.86 28.20
N ARG A 183 -6.93 2.91 28.82
CA ARG A 183 -7.71 4.06 29.31
C ARG A 183 -7.99 5.10 28.24
N ALA A 184 -7.12 5.21 27.24
CA ALA A 184 -7.25 6.21 26.18
C ALA A 184 -8.53 6.01 25.38
N ARG A 185 -9.30 7.07 25.18
CA ARG A 185 -10.51 7.05 24.33
C ARG A 185 -10.25 7.58 22.94
N ASP A 186 -9.27 8.45 22.81
CA ASP A 186 -9.01 9.20 21.58
C ASP A 186 -7.61 8.93 21.06
N VAL A 187 -6.61 9.51 21.70
CA VAL A 187 -5.22 9.46 21.31
C VAL A 187 -4.35 9.09 22.50
N MET A 188 -3.38 8.22 22.27
CA MET A 188 -2.34 7.87 23.25
C MET A 188 -0.98 7.86 22.55
N VAL A 189 0.03 8.41 23.19
CA VAL A 189 1.42 8.38 22.73
C VAL A 189 2.24 7.52 23.69
N VAL A 190 2.82 6.45 23.18
CA VAL A 190 3.80 5.59 23.85
C VAL A 190 5.19 6.04 23.42
N HIS A 191 5.77 6.95 24.21
CA HIS A 191 7.11 7.47 23.94
C HIS A 191 8.18 6.67 24.67
N GLY A 192 9.29 6.38 23.99
CA GLY A 192 10.45 5.74 24.62
C GLY A 192 11.68 5.76 23.73
N PRO A 193 12.88 6.02 24.28
CA PRO A 193 14.15 5.94 23.54
C PRO A 193 14.42 4.57 22.92
N PRO A 194 15.46 4.43 22.06
CA PRO A 194 15.89 3.15 21.53
C PRO A 194 16.18 2.14 22.64
N GLY A 195 15.83 0.87 22.41
CA GLY A 195 16.13 -0.21 23.37
C GLY A 195 15.22 -0.29 24.59
N THR A 196 14.24 0.61 24.77
CA THR A 196 13.31 0.58 25.92
C THR A 196 12.20 -0.45 25.76
N GLY A 197 12.14 -1.19 24.65
CA GLY A 197 11.11 -2.20 24.39
C GLY A 197 9.76 -1.59 23.98
N LYS A 198 9.74 -0.47 23.25
CA LYS A 198 8.51 0.14 22.72
C LYS A 198 7.64 -0.87 21.95
N THR A 199 8.23 -1.56 20.98
CA THR A 199 7.51 -2.52 20.15
C THR A 199 6.98 -3.69 21.00
N THR A 200 7.75 -4.18 21.97
CA THR A 200 7.29 -5.20 22.92
C THR A 200 6.08 -4.70 23.72
N THR A 201 6.17 -3.47 24.24
CA THR A 201 5.06 -2.83 24.97
C THR A 201 3.84 -2.66 24.09
N LEU A 202 4.03 -2.25 22.83
CA LEU A 202 2.96 -2.07 21.85
C LEU A 202 2.28 -3.41 21.52
N VAL A 203 3.05 -4.48 21.33
CA VAL A 203 2.53 -5.84 21.09
C VAL A 203 1.65 -6.29 22.28
N GLU A 204 2.10 -6.08 23.52
CA GLU A 204 1.30 -6.41 24.70
C GLU A 204 0.04 -5.52 24.78
N ALA A 205 0.14 -4.25 24.44
CA ALA A 205 -1.03 -3.36 24.39
C ALA A 205 -2.04 -3.83 23.32
N VAL A 206 -1.58 -4.25 22.15
CA VAL A 206 -2.45 -4.86 21.11
C VAL A 206 -3.13 -6.12 21.65
N CYS A 207 -2.40 -7.03 22.32
CA CYS A 207 -2.96 -8.23 22.91
C CYS A 207 -4.06 -7.91 23.94
N GLU A 208 -3.81 -6.92 24.80
CA GLU A 208 -4.77 -6.51 25.83
C GLU A 208 -6.00 -5.80 25.24
N VAL A 209 -5.83 -5.01 24.18
CA VAL A 209 -6.95 -4.39 23.46
C VAL A 209 -7.79 -5.46 22.77
N LEU A 210 -7.18 -6.47 22.14
CA LEU A 210 -7.87 -7.57 21.48
C LEU A 210 -8.68 -8.48 22.43
N ARG A 211 -8.48 -8.38 23.76
CA ARG A 211 -9.39 -9.02 24.74
C ARG A 211 -10.73 -8.28 24.87
N ARG A 212 -10.81 -7.04 24.36
CA ARG A 212 -11.97 -6.15 24.47
C ARG A 212 -12.57 -5.79 23.13
N GLU A 213 -11.78 -5.86 22.08
CA GLU A 213 -12.15 -5.50 20.71
C GLU A 213 -12.01 -6.72 19.81
N PRO A 214 -12.92 -6.92 18.84
CA PRO A 214 -12.85 -8.07 17.94
C PRO A 214 -11.64 -7.98 17.00
N GLN A 215 -11.27 -6.77 16.59
CA GLN A 215 -10.24 -6.53 15.60
C GLN A 215 -9.60 -5.16 15.79
N VAL A 216 -8.30 -5.05 15.51
CA VAL A 216 -7.57 -3.78 15.50
C VAL A 216 -6.79 -3.62 14.20
N MET A 217 -6.43 -2.38 13.88
CA MET A 217 -5.50 -2.08 12.78
C MET A 217 -4.12 -1.73 13.34
N VAL A 218 -3.06 -2.24 12.68
CA VAL A 218 -1.66 -1.95 13.03
C VAL A 218 -0.95 -1.42 11.79
N CYS A 219 -0.36 -0.25 11.89
CA CYS A 219 0.37 0.39 10.81
C CYS A 219 1.78 0.80 11.25
N ALA A 220 2.66 0.92 10.26
CA ALA A 220 3.95 1.59 10.40
C ALA A 220 4.36 2.24 9.07
N GLN A 221 5.39 3.08 9.10
CA GLN A 221 5.90 3.74 7.90
C GLN A 221 6.54 2.73 6.93
N SER A 222 7.34 1.78 7.42
CA SER A 222 8.07 0.81 6.60
C SER A 222 7.44 -0.58 6.62
N ASN A 223 7.63 -1.35 5.54
CA ASN A 223 7.23 -2.76 5.49
C ASN A 223 7.92 -3.58 6.57
N THR A 224 9.22 -3.34 6.80
CA THR A 224 10.01 -4.05 7.82
C THR A 224 9.42 -3.86 9.23
N ALA A 225 9.02 -2.64 9.59
CA ALA A 225 8.40 -2.39 10.89
C ALA A 225 7.03 -3.07 11.02
N VAL A 226 6.20 -3.01 9.97
CA VAL A 226 4.91 -3.73 9.95
C VAL A 226 5.11 -5.22 10.09
N ASP A 227 6.06 -5.81 9.35
CA ASP A 227 6.31 -7.25 9.36
C ASP A 227 6.86 -7.71 10.71
N TRP A 228 7.73 -6.91 11.33
CA TRP A 228 8.27 -7.18 12.65
C TRP A 228 7.18 -7.25 13.73
N ILE A 229 6.33 -6.22 13.85
CA ILE A 229 5.25 -6.24 14.83
C ILE A 229 4.23 -7.33 14.52
N SER A 230 3.98 -7.60 13.24
CA SER A 230 3.06 -8.65 12.78
C SER A 230 3.57 -10.04 13.15
N SER A 231 4.88 -10.31 12.99
CA SER A 231 5.46 -11.60 13.40
C SER A 231 5.37 -11.82 14.90
N GLN A 232 5.64 -10.79 15.70
CA GLN A 232 5.51 -10.87 17.17
C GLN A 232 4.08 -11.18 17.62
N LEU A 233 3.07 -10.67 16.90
CA LEU A 233 1.65 -10.97 17.17
C LEU A 233 1.29 -12.39 16.69
N ALA A 234 1.76 -12.80 15.53
CA ALA A 234 1.54 -14.14 14.98
C ALA A 234 2.16 -15.22 15.87
N ASP A 235 3.38 -15.00 16.41
CA ASP A 235 4.06 -15.90 17.34
C ASP A 235 3.28 -16.12 18.65
N ARG A 236 2.40 -15.17 19.02
CA ARG A 236 1.45 -15.28 20.13
C ARG A 236 0.11 -15.92 19.74
N GLY A 237 0.02 -16.47 18.52
CA GLY A 237 -1.20 -17.12 18.01
C GLY A 237 -2.32 -16.16 17.60
N ILE A 238 -2.02 -14.85 17.43
CA ILE A 238 -3.00 -13.88 16.97
C ILE A 238 -3.13 -13.98 15.46
N GLY A 239 -4.35 -14.07 14.96
CA GLY A 239 -4.64 -14.06 13.53
C GLY A 239 -4.33 -12.70 12.90
N VAL A 240 -3.19 -12.58 12.20
CA VAL A 240 -2.79 -11.37 11.48
C VAL A 240 -3.12 -11.54 10.00
N LEU A 241 -3.72 -10.53 9.38
CA LEU A 241 -3.89 -10.40 7.94
C LEU A 241 -3.05 -9.20 7.43
N ARG A 242 -1.99 -9.51 6.69
CA ARG A 242 -1.05 -8.52 6.16
C ARG A 242 -1.54 -8.03 4.79
N ILE A 243 -1.87 -6.75 4.70
CA ILE A 243 -2.30 -6.09 3.46
C ILE A 243 -1.11 -5.32 2.86
N GLY A 244 -0.79 -5.60 1.62
CA GLY A 244 0.28 -4.94 0.87
C GLY A 244 0.88 -5.83 -0.20
N ASN A 245 1.84 -5.30 -0.97
CA ASN A 245 2.47 -6.07 -2.04
C ASN A 245 3.33 -7.22 -1.47
N PRO A 246 3.04 -8.50 -1.78
CA PRO A 246 3.79 -9.65 -1.27
C PRO A 246 5.30 -9.61 -1.55
N THR A 247 5.73 -8.97 -2.64
CA THR A 247 7.16 -8.85 -2.98
C THR A 247 7.95 -7.95 -2.03
N ARG A 248 7.25 -7.16 -1.21
CA ARG A 248 7.83 -6.25 -0.22
C ARG A 248 7.66 -6.76 1.21
N VAL A 249 7.15 -7.96 1.38
CA VAL A 249 6.89 -8.60 2.68
C VAL A 249 8.01 -9.61 2.94
N THR A 250 8.44 -9.72 4.20
CA THR A 250 9.46 -10.69 4.60
C THR A 250 8.96 -12.13 4.40
N GLU A 251 9.86 -13.06 4.13
CA GLU A 251 9.53 -14.47 3.87
C GLU A 251 8.69 -15.09 5.00
N SER A 252 9.01 -14.79 6.25
CA SER A 252 8.28 -15.26 7.43
C SER A 252 6.82 -14.78 7.48
N MET A 253 6.52 -13.63 6.84
CA MET A 253 5.20 -13.04 6.83
C MET A 253 4.39 -13.35 5.56
N LEU A 254 4.98 -14.00 4.54
CA LEU A 254 4.27 -14.31 3.28
C LEU A 254 3.00 -15.12 3.51
N ALA A 255 3.03 -16.12 4.41
CA ALA A 255 1.86 -16.93 4.76
C ALA A 255 0.71 -16.14 5.39
N HIS A 256 0.99 -14.92 5.89
CA HIS A 256 0.01 -14.02 6.51
C HIS A 256 -0.52 -12.96 5.55
N THR A 257 0.02 -12.89 4.31
CA THR A 257 -0.47 -11.94 3.31
C THR A 257 -1.87 -12.30 2.82
N TYR A 258 -2.63 -11.28 2.44
CA TYR A 258 -3.96 -11.47 1.87
C TYR A 258 -3.90 -12.38 0.63
N GLU A 259 -2.96 -12.15 -0.27
CA GLU A 259 -2.82 -12.89 -1.53
C GLU A 259 -2.55 -14.37 -1.29
N HIS A 260 -1.63 -14.69 -0.37
CA HIS A 260 -1.34 -16.08 -0.04
C HIS A 260 -2.54 -16.77 0.60
N ARG A 261 -3.17 -16.14 1.60
CA ARG A 261 -4.36 -16.71 2.26
C ARG A 261 -5.55 -16.80 1.32
N PHE A 262 -5.70 -15.85 0.41
CA PHE A 262 -6.74 -15.88 -0.61
C PHE A 262 -6.57 -17.09 -1.52
N SER A 263 -5.36 -17.35 -2.02
CA SER A 263 -5.07 -18.49 -2.88
C SER A 263 -5.11 -19.85 -2.15
N ALA A 264 -4.87 -19.85 -0.84
CA ALA A 264 -4.96 -21.05 0.01
C ALA A 264 -6.39 -21.33 0.52
N HIS A 265 -7.36 -20.44 0.26
CA HIS A 265 -8.73 -20.61 0.74
C HIS A 265 -9.43 -21.80 0.05
N PRO A 266 -10.25 -22.60 0.78
CA PRO A 266 -10.94 -23.78 0.22
C PRO A 266 -11.80 -23.49 -1.01
N ASP A 267 -12.40 -22.31 -1.13
CA ASP A 267 -13.21 -21.90 -2.28
C ASP A 267 -12.39 -21.41 -3.47
N TYR A 268 -11.08 -21.18 -3.31
CA TYR A 268 -10.22 -20.65 -4.38
C TYR A 268 -10.16 -21.54 -5.64
N PRO A 269 -10.05 -22.88 -5.55
CA PRO A 269 -10.06 -23.74 -6.74
C PRO A 269 -11.34 -23.59 -7.59
N ALA A 270 -12.50 -23.40 -6.95
CA ALA A 270 -13.75 -23.16 -7.63
C ALA A 270 -13.73 -21.81 -8.36
N LEU A 271 -13.29 -20.74 -7.70
CA LEU A 271 -13.10 -19.43 -8.29
C LEU A 271 -12.12 -19.46 -9.47
N TRP A 272 -10.99 -20.14 -9.31
CA TRP A 272 -9.99 -20.28 -10.37
C TRP A 272 -10.54 -21.00 -11.60
N SER A 273 -11.34 -22.09 -11.38
CA SER A 273 -12.00 -22.82 -12.45
C SER A 273 -12.98 -21.92 -13.24
N ILE A 274 -13.80 -21.13 -12.56
CA ILE A 274 -14.72 -20.18 -13.19
C ILE A 274 -13.94 -19.13 -13.99
N ARG A 275 -12.89 -18.52 -13.43
CA ARG A 275 -12.04 -17.55 -14.13
C ARG A 275 -11.35 -18.15 -15.36
N ARG A 276 -10.94 -19.41 -15.27
CA ARG A 276 -10.38 -20.16 -16.41
C ARG A 276 -11.43 -20.35 -17.51
N ASN A 277 -12.65 -20.75 -17.14
CA ASN A 277 -13.76 -20.91 -18.09
C ASN A 277 -14.11 -19.60 -18.80
N ILE A 278 -14.15 -18.49 -18.07
CA ILE A 278 -14.37 -17.15 -18.65
C ILE A 278 -13.28 -16.85 -19.69
N ARG A 279 -12.00 -17.07 -19.36
CA ARG A 279 -10.88 -16.87 -20.29
C ARG A 279 -11.00 -17.74 -21.54
N GLN A 280 -11.38 -19.01 -21.40
CA GLN A 280 -11.61 -19.90 -22.53
C GLN A 280 -12.77 -19.43 -23.43
N LEU A 281 -13.86 -18.95 -22.86
CA LEU A 281 -14.95 -18.36 -23.63
C LEU A 281 -14.48 -17.14 -24.44
N TYR A 282 -13.64 -16.27 -23.84
CA TYR A 282 -13.11 -15.10 -24.55
C TYR A 282 -12.09 -15.42 -25.64
N SER A 283 -11.53 -16.62 -25.71
CA SER A 283 -10.72 -17.07 -26.85
C SER A 283 -11.53 -17.24 -28.14
N THR A 284 -12.88 -17.30 -28.04
CA THR A 284 -13.80 -17.33 -29.18
C THR A 284 -13.73 -15.99 -29.95
N PRO A 285 -13.62 -16.01 -31.29
CA PRO A 285 -13.57 -14.81 -32.11
C PRO A 285 -14.74 -13.86 -31.85
N ARG A 286 -14.47 -12.54 -31.79
CA ARG A 286 -15.48 -11.52 -31.44
C ARG A 286 -16.74 -11.56 -32.32
N LYS A 287 -16.57 -11.91 -33.60
CA LYS A 287 -17.66 -12.03 -34.58
C LYS A 287 -18.64 -13.18 -34.29
N SER A 288 -18.24 -14.19 -33.52
CA SER A 288 -19.03 -15.37 -33.17
C SER A 288 -19.72 -15.30 -31.81
N ARG A 289 -19.66 -14.16 -31.12
CA ARG A 289 -20.20 -13.98 -29.77
C ARG A 289 -21.69 -13.65 -29.85
N SER A 290 -22.52 -14.65 -29.55
CA SER A 290 -24.00 -14.56 -29.53
C SER A 290 -24.50 -13.90 -28.23
N ARG A 291 -25.82 -13.63 -28.18
CA ARG A 291 -26.50 -13.19 -26.96
C ARG A 291 -26.33 -14.19 -25.82
N ASP A 292 -26.39 -15.48 -26.11
CA ASP A 292 -26.20 -16.57 -25.13
C ASP A 292 -24.76 -16.58 -24.57
N PHE A 293 -23.77 -16.24 -25.40
CA PHE A 293 -22.38 -16.06 -24.95
C PHE A 293 -22.32 -15.00 -23.87
N HIS A 294 -22.91 -13.83 -24.10
CA HIS A 294 -22.86 -12.72 -23.13
C HIS A 294 -23.60 -13.06 -21.84
N GLN A 295 -24.75 -13.75 -21.93
CA GLN A 295 -25.48 -14.22 -20.75
C GLN A 295 -24.69 -15.25 -19.95
N LYS A 296 -24.04 -16.19 -20.60
CA LYS A 296 -23.20 -17.21 -19.96
C LYS A 296 -22.00 -16.56 -19.25
N VAL A 297 -21.33 -15.62 -19.91
CA VAL A 297 -20.21 -14.89 -19.30
C VAL A 297 -20.69 -14.05 -18.10
N ALA A 298 -21.84 -13.38 -18.21
CA ALA A 298 -22.41 -12.60 -17.11
C ALA A 298 -22.66 -13.47 -15.86
N ARG A 299 -23.32 -14.63 -16.02
CA ARG A 299 -23.56 -15.57 -14.91
C ARG A 299 -22.27 -16.09 -14.28
N LEU A 300 -21.26 -16.38 -15.10
CA LEU A 300 -19.97 -16.84 -14.58
C LEU A 300 -19.24 -15.73 -13.82
N ARG A 301 -19.31 -14.47 -14.27
CA ARG A 301 -18.76 -13.31 -13.55
C ARG A 301 -19.45 -13.12 -12.20
N GLU A 302 -20.79 -13.08 -12.20
CA GLU A 302 -21.59 -12.98 -10.97
C GLU A 302 -21.17 -14.05 -9.95
N ARG A 303 -21.04 -15.31 -10.41
CA ARG A 303 -20.60 -16.40 -9.54
C ARG A 303 -19.16 -16.26 -9.06
N ALA A 304 -18.26 -15.74 -9.90
CA ALA A 304 -16.88 -15.45 -9.50
C ALA A 304 -16.83 -14.35 -8.45
N ASP A 305 -17.60 -13.26 -8.64
CA ASP A 305 -17.69 -12.14 -7.71
C ASP A 305 -18.25 -12.57 -6.35
N GLU A 306 -19.28 -13.43 -6.32
CA GLU A 306 -19.82 -14.01 -5.10
C GLU A 306 -18.76 -14.82 -4.32
N LEU A 307 -18.00 -15.67 -5.02
CA LEU A 307 -16.94 -16.47 -4.40
C LEU A 307 -15.81 -15.58 -3.88
N GLU A 308 -15.39 -14.59 -4.66
CA GLU A 308 -14.37 -13.63 -4.27
C GLU A 308 -14.78 -12.85 -3.01
N LEU A 309 -16.02 -12.38 -2.98
CA LEU A 309 -16.58 -11.68 -1.82
C LEU A 309 -16.62 -12.58 -0.58
N ARG A 310 -17.03 -13.85 -0.74
CA ARG A 310 -17.06 -14.84 0.35
C ARG A 310 -15.68 -15.11 0.90
N ILE A 311 -14.69 -15.35 0.05
CA ILE A 311 -13.29 -15.54 0.46
C ILE A 311 -12.81 -14.30 1.22
N ARG A 312 -13.02 -13.11 0.66
CA ARG A 312 -12.64 -11.85 1.30
C ARG A 312 -13.24 -11.71 2.69
N HIS A 313 -14.56 -11.90 2.85
CA HIS A 313 -15.23 -11.82 4.14
C HIS A 313 -14.64 -12.83 5.13
N SER A 314 -14.49 -14.10 4.71
CA SER A 314 -13.89 -15.12 5.55
C SER A 314 -12.49 -14.74 6.06
N LEU A 315 -11.64 -14.17 5.20
CA LEU A 315 -10.29 -13.76 5.59
C LEU A 315 -10.30 -12.58 6.59
N PHE A 316 -11.18 -11.61 6.38
CA PHE A 316 -11.30 -10.45 7.28
C PHE A 316 -11.93 -10.85 8.62
N ASP A 317 -12.96 -11.68 8.63
CA ASP A 317 -13.66 -12.12 9.85
C ASP A 317 -12.76 -13.01 10.74
N ASN A 318 -11.85 -13.78 10.14
CA ASN A 318 -10.90 -14.62 10.88
C ASN A 318 -9.64 -13.86 11.33
N ALA A 319 -9.41 -12.65 10.85
CA ALA A 319 -8.29 -11.84 11.26
C ALA A 319 -8.62 -11.05 12.52
N ARG A 320 -7.71 -11.05 13.52
CA ARG A 320 -7.79 -10.22 14.71
C ARG A 320 -7.00 -8.91 14.55
N VAL A 321 -5.99 -8.94 13.69
CA VAL A 321 -5.14 -7.79 13.36
C VAL A 321 -5.07 -7.63 11.85
N ILE A 322 -5.40 -6.44 11.39
CA ILE A 322 -5.14 -6.02 10.02
C ILE A 322 -3.89 -5.17 10.01
N ALA A 323 -2.86 -5.65 9.33
CA ALA A 323 -1.54 -5.01 9.31
C ALA A 323 -1.21 -4.44 7.93
N SER A 324 -0.79 -3.17 7.86
CA SER A 324 -0.37 -2.53 6.61
C SER A 324 0.64 -1.40 6.85
N THR A 325 1.31 -0.94 5.79
CA THR A 325 1.97 0.37 5.88
C THR A 325 0.93 1.49 5.95
N LEU A 326 1.33 2.70 6.38
CA LEU A 326 0.43 3.86 6.41
C LEU A 326 -0.21 4.11 5.04
N ALA A 327 0.57 4.11 3.97
CA ALA A 327 0.05 4.21 2.60
C ALA A 327 -0.81 2.99 2.21
N GLY A 328 -0.45 1.79 2.70
CA GLY A 328 -1.20 0.56 2.49
C GLY A 328 -2.60 0.58 3.12
N ALA A 329 -2.86 1.43 4.12
CA ALA A 329 -4.18 1.64 4.70
C ALA A 329 -5.21 2.17 3.68
N ALA A 330 -4.77 2.78 2.58
CA ALA A 330 -5.63 3.17 1.47
C ALA A 330 -5.90 2.05 0.45
N HIS A 331 -5.41 0.83 0.68
CA HIS A 331 -5.62 -0.28 -0.25
C HIS A 331 -7.12 -0.54 -0.48
N PRO A 332 -7.57 -0.81 -1.73
CA PRO A 332 -8.99 -1.03 -2.05
C PRO A 332 -9.66 -2.12 -1.21
N LEU A 333 -8.92 -3.15 -0.80
CA LEU A 333 -9.41 -4.19 0.12
C LEU A 333 -9.89 -3.64 1.46
N LEU A 334 -9.31 -2.50 1.90
CA LEU A 334 -9.68 -1.81 3.14
C LEU A 334 -10.73 -0.71 2.90
N GLY A 335 -11.24 -0.58 1.67
CA GLY A 335 -12.36 0.31 1.35
C GLY A 335 -13.59 -0.05 2.18
N GLY A 336 -14.16 0.92 2.91
CA GLY A 336 -15.31 0.72 3.79
C GLY A 336 -15.02 0.02 5.11
N GLN A 337 -13.77 -0.42 5.38
CA GLN A 337 -13.38 -0.95 6.68
C GLN A 337 -13.12 0.20 7.67
N HIS A 338 -13.55 0.03 8.91
CA HIS A 338 -13.33 0.96 10.00
C HIS A 338 -13.02 0.18 11.28
N TYR A 339 -12.08 0.67 12.07
CA TYR A 339 -11.57 -0.01 13.26
C TYR A 339 -11.79 0.85 14.49
N HIS A 340 -12.06 0.22 15.63
CA HIS A 340 -12.14 1.01 16.86
C HIS A 340 -10.76 1.53 17.26
N THR A 341 -9.72 0.70 17.16
CA THR A 341 -8.35 1.10 17.52
C THR A 341 -7.37 0.87 16.38
N LEU A 342 -6.58 1.92 16.08
CA LEU A 342 -5.40 1.91 15.22
C LEU A 342 -4.14 2.07 16.09
N PHE A 343 -3.16 1.22 15.84
CA PHE A 343 -1.80 1.36 16.36
C PHE A 343 -0.87 1.79 15.24
N ILE A 344 -0.02 2.79 15.50
CA ILE A 344 1.01 3.24 14.57
C ILE A 344 2.36 3.10 15.26
N ASP A 345 3.19 2.16 14.79
CA ASP A 345 4.57 2.00 15.27
C ASP A 345 5.52 2.87 14.45
N GLU A 346 6.64 3.28 15.06
CA GLU A 346 7.63 4.21 14.49
C GLU A 346 6.99 5.51 13.96
N ALA A 347 5.98 6.01 14.67
CA ALA A 347 5.16 7.14 14.24
C ALA A 347 5.98 8.43 14.01
N ALA A 348 7.07 8.62 14.74
CA ALA A 348 7.95 9.78 14.60
C ALA A 348 8.70 9.84 13.27
N GLN A 349 8.81 8.72 12.54
CA GLN A 349 9.44 8.66 11.22
C GLN A 349 8.46 8.90 10.08
N ALA A 350 7.18 9.02 10.38
CA ALA A 350 6.12 9.19 9.39
C ALA A 350 5.80 10.67 9.18
N LEU A 351 5.61 11.06 7.90
CA LEU A 351 4.99 12.34 7.59
C LEU A 351 3.58 12.40 8.19
N GLU A 352 3.18 13.53 8.72
CA GLU A 352 1.83 13.76 9.23
C GLU A 352 0.76 13.32 8.19
N ALA A 353 0.91 13.76 6.94
CA ALA A 353 0.01 13.40 5.86
C ALA A 353 -0.13 11.89 5.63
N ALA A 354 0.95 11.13 5.82
CA ALA A 354 0.92 9.66 5.72
C ALA A 354 0.15 9.03 6.89
N SER A 355 0.32 9.56 8.10
CA SER A 355 -0.42 9.11 9.28
C SER A 355 -1.93 9.28 9.11
N TRP A 356 -2.35 10.39 8.53
CA TRP A 356 -3.77 10.67 8.26
C TRP A 356 -4.42 9.67 7.29
N ILE A 357 -3.66 9.02 6.41
CA ILE A 357 -4.20 7.96 5.54
C ILE A 357 -4.78 6.81 6.37
N ALA A 358 -4.10 6.42 7.45
CA ALA A 358 -4.55 5.34 8.33
C ALA A 358 -5.58 5.84 9.39
N ILE A 359 -5.37 7.03 9.95
CA ILE A 359 -6.20 7.58 11.03
C ILE A 359 -7.67 7.74 10.62
N GLN A 360 -7.96 8.04 9.35
CA GLN A 360 -9.32 8.11 8.82
C GLN A 360 -10.14 6.81 9.02
N LYS A 361 -9.46 5.69 9.29
CA LYS A 361 -10.09 4.37 9.42
C LYS A 361 -10.32 3.96 10.86
N ALA A 362 -10.12 4.85 11.83
CA ALA A 362 -10.18 4.49 13.23
C ALA A 362 -10.88 5.53 14.10
N ASP A 363 -11.46 5.02 15.21
CA ASP A 363 -12.03 5.88 16.25
C ASP A 363 -10.99 6.34 17.25
N ARG A 364 -9.94 5.54 17.48
CA ARG A 364 -8.89 5.76 18.45
C ARG A 364 -7.53 5.43 17.87
N VAL A 365 -6.51 6.22 18.22
CA VAL A 365 -5.16 6.05 17.72
C VAL A 365 -4.16 5.94 18.86
N VAL A 366 -3.30 4.94 18.78
CA VAL A 366 -2.14 4.75 19.66
C VAL A 366 -0.87 4.90 18.85
N PHE A 367 -0.14 5.96 19.09
CA PHE A 367 1.16 6.22 18.48
C PHE A 367 2.26 5.62 19.36
N ALA A 368 3.21 4.91 18.75
CA ALA A 368 4.46 4.51 19.39
C ALA A 368 5.64 5.06 18.60
N GLY A 369 6.60 5.68 19.29
CA GLY A 369 7.74 6.28 18.61
C GLY A 369 8.64 7.06 19.55
N ASP A 370 9.61 7.75 18.96
CA ASP A 370 10.51 8.65 19.63
C ASP A 370 10.84 9.84 18.73
N HIS A 371 10.25 10.99 19.01
CA HIS A 371 10.43 12.23 18.26
C HIS A 371 11.87 12.81 18.34
N ARG A 372 12.73 12.25 19.21
CA ARG A 372 14.15 12.61 19.32
C ARG A 372 15.06 11.72 18.47
N GLN A 373 14.51 10.72 17.78
CA GLN A 373 15.20 9.92 16.78
C GLN A 373 15.12 10.57 15.40
N LEU A 374 15.26 9.76 14.34
CA LEU A 374 15.20 10.26 12.98
C LEU A 374 13.81 10.83 12.67
N PRO A 375 13.74 12.07 12.20
CA PRO A 375 12.49 12.66 11.75
C PRO A 375 12.04 12.02 10.42
N PRO A 376 10.84 12.34 9.92
CA PRO A 376 10.43 12.01 8.58
C PRO A 376 11.46 12.46 7.54
N THR A 377 11.70 11.62 6.54
CA THR A 377 12.62 11.98 5.45
C THR A 377 11.96 13.02 4.55
N VAL A 378 12.54 14.21 4.47
CA VAL A 378 12.12 15.32 3.62
C VAL A 378 13.34 15.83 2.85
N LYS A 379 13.25 15.86 1.53
CA LYS A 379 14.37 16.28 0.66
C LYS A 379 14.38 17.79 0.39
N SER A 380 13.22 18.40 0.32
CA SER A 380 13.06 19.82 0.07
C SER A 380 13.36 20.64 1.32
N ARG A 381 14.41 21.48 1.29
CA ARG A 381 14.70 22.40 2.39
C ARG A 381 13.54 23.36 2.68
N ALA A 382 12.85 23.84 1.65
CA ALA A 382 11.70 24.71 1.83
C ALA A 382 10.54 23.98 2.53
N ALA A 383 10.33 22.68 2.24
CA ALA A 383 9.34 21.88 2.93
C ALA A 383 9.73 21.60 4.39
N GLN A 384 11.02 21.34 4.67
CA GLN A 384 11.55 21.20 6.04
C GLN A 384 11.31 22.46 6.85
N THR A 385 11.70 23.63 6.30
CA THR A 385 11.49 24.93 6.97
C THR A 385 10.01 25.23 7.19
N GLY A 386 9.13 24.72 6.31
CA GLY A 386 7.68 24.83 6.45
C GLY A 386 7.05 23.83 7.42
N GLY A 387 7.84 23.04 8.16
CA GLY A 387 7.37 22.12 9.21
C GLY A 387 7.06 20.70 8.72
N LEU A 388 7.28 20.35 7.44
CA LEU A 388 6.96 19.01 6.93
C LEU A 388 7.80 17.88 7.58
N ALA A 389 8.93 18.20 8.18
CA ALA A 389 9.78 17.25 8.90
C ALA A 389 9.32 17.00 10.34
N GLU A 390 8.27 17.65 10.80
CA GLU A 390 7.62 17.39 12.08
C GLU A 390 6.60 16.25 11.90
N SER A 391 6.65 15.26 12.79
CA SER A 391 5.65 14.18 12.84
C SER A 391 4.40 14.66 13.59
N LEU A 392 3.30 13.99 13.37
CA LEU A 392 2.04 14.25 14.07
C LEU A 392 2.15 14.02 15.57
#